data_6ddb4d0872af032247f3d96ff0f03718
#
_entry.id   6ddb4d0872af032247f3d96ff0f03718
#
_cell.length_a   1.000
_cell.length_b   1.000
_cell.length_c   1.000
_cell.angle_alpha   90.00
_cell.angle_beta   90.00
_cell.angle_gamma   90.00
#
_symmetry.space_group_name_H-M   'P 1'
#
loop_
_entity.id
_entity.type
_entity.pdbx_description
1 polymer ?
#
loop_
_entity_poly.entity_id
_entity_poly.type
_entity_poly.pdbx_seq_one_letter_code
_entity_poly.pdbx_strand_id
1 'polypeptide(L)'
;MKKACFVLVLIVMLGMLCGCGEYVKSYAATILITSGHGDEASMKFDTFTGSYNFKLKRDGNPEHTLDLDASLRKGEMNVYIGVGGEKELLLTVKGGESYDETITLAKEYDNEKTIYIILESVGKCVDGDFEFEYN
;
A
#
# COMPACT_ATOMS: atom_id res chain seq x y z
N MET A 1 -24.37 -3.84 -36.56
CA MET A 1 -23.35 -2.77 -36.50
C MET A 1 -23.45 -1.89 -35.26
N LYS A 2 -24.64 -1.53 -34.77
CA LYS A 2 -24.80 -0.74 -33.53
C LYS A 2 -24.29 -1.47 -32.26
N LYS A 3 -24.36 -2.80 -32.22
CA LYS A 3 -23.87 -3.62 -31.08
C LYS A 3 -22.35 -3.68 -31.00
N ALA A 4 -21.64 -3.64 -32.13
CA ALA A 4 -20.17 -3.65 -32.19
C ALA A 4 -19.58 -2.32 -31.72
N CYS A 5 -20.21 -1.18 -32.03
CA CYS A 5 -19.80 0.13 -31.51
C CYS A 5 -19.99 0.23 -30.01
N PHE A 6 -21.08 -0.33 -29.47
CA PHE A 6 -21.36 -0.30 -28.02
C PHE A 6 -20.33 -1.13 -27.23
N VAL A 7 -19.96 -2.29 -27.75
CA VAL A 7 -18.93 -3.14 -27.15
C VAL A 7 -17.57 -2.48 -27.20
N LEU A 8 -17.23 -1.81 -28.30
CA LEU A 8 -15.97 -1.08 -28.45
C LEU A 8 -15.87 0.09 -27.47
N VAL A 9 -16.96 0.86 -27.28
CA VAL A 9 -17.01 1.94 -26.31
C VAL A 9 -16.89 1.43 -24.87
N LEU A 10 -17.50 0.27 -24.57
CA LEU A 10 -17.39 -0.35 -23.26
C LEU A 10 -15.96 -0.81 -22.96
N ILE A 11 -15.27 -1.39 -23.96
CA ILE A 11 -13.87 -1.82 -23.84
C ILE A 11 -12.94 -0.61 -23.66
N VAL A 12 -13.19 0.50 -24.36
CA VAL A 12 -12.43 1.72 -24.20
C VAL A 12 -12.67 2.35 -22.82
N MET A 13 -13.89 2.31 -22.30
CA MET A 13 -14.19 2.78 -20.93
C MET A 13 -13.52 1.90 -19.86
N LEU A 14 -13.51 0.59 -20.02
CA LEU A 14 -12.77 -0.31 -19.12
C LEU A 14 -11.25 -0.08 -19.22
N GLY A 15 -10.73 0.19 -20.40
CA GLY A 15 -9.33 0.52 -20.61
C GLY A 15 -8.90 1.83 -19.92
N MET A 16 -9.77 2.81 -19.87
CA MET A 16 -9.51 4.07 -19.16
C MET A 16 -9.51 3.92 -17.64
N LEU A 17 -10.27 2.96 -17.10
CA LEU A 17 -10.26 2.65 -15.66
C LEU A 17 -9.01 1.91 -15.21
N CYS A 18 -8.34 1.20 -16.12
CA CYS A 18 -7.09 0.48 -15.85
C CYS A 18 -5.83 1.33 -16.12
N GLY A 19 -5.96 2.52 -16.70
CA GLY A 19 -4.85 3.27 -17.30
C GLY A 19 -4.04 4.17 -16.37
N CYS A 20 -4.37 4.28 -15.09
CA CYS A 20 -3.73 5.29 -14.25
C CYS A 20 -2.51 4.82 -13.46
N GLY A 21 -2.13 3.54 -13.46
CA GLY A 21 -0.93 3.03 -12.77
C GLY A 21 -0.83 3.35 -11.27
N GLU A 22 -1.80 4.01 -10.71
CA GLU A 22 -1.87 4.37 -9.30
C GLU A 22 -2.80 3.41 -8.54
N TYR A 23 -2.48 3.21 -7.27
CA TYR A 23 -3.26 2.34 -6.39
C TYR A 23 -4.43 3.12 -5.78
N VAL A 24 -5.55 2.44 -5.62
CA VAL A 24 -6.78 3.05 -5.11
C VAL A 24 -6.65 3.36 -3.63
N LYS A 25 -7.07 4.57 -3.25
CA LYS A 25 -7.33 4.95 -1.85
C LYS A 25 -8.83 5.01 -1.65
N SER A 26 -9.36 4.12 -0.85
CA SER A 26 -10.78 4.14 -0.48
C SER A 26 -10.91 3.65 0.95
N TYR A 27 -11.20 4.55 1.87
CA TYR A 27 -11.21 4.23 3.29
C TYR A 27 -12.23 5.06 4.07
N ALA A 28 -12.58 4.53 5.24
CA ALA A 28 -13.26 5.24 6.30
C ALA A 28 -12.41 5.13 7.57
N ALA A 29 -12.11 6.25 8.20
CA ALA A 29 -11.23 6.28 9.37
C ALA A 29 -11.66 7.36 10.36
N THR A 30 -11.35 7.13 11.64
CA THR A 30 -11.41 8.15 12.67
C THR A 30 -10.01 8.48 13.17
N ILE A 31 -9.71 9.76 13.32
CA ILE A 31 -8.41 10.28 13.76
C ILE A 31 -7.28 9.65 12.93
N LEU A 32 -7.33 9.86 11.61
CA LEU A 32 -6.29 9.40 10.71
C LEU A 32 -5.20 10.47 10.57
N ILE A 33 -3.97 10.10 10.94
CA ILE A 33 -2.79 10.93 10.77
C ILE A 33 -1.83 10.18 9.85
N THR A 34 -1.49 10.78 8.73
CA THR A 34 -0.56 10.20 7.76
C THR A 34 0.58 11.17 7.48
N SER A 35 1.76 10.62 7.24
CA SER A 35 2.93 11.36 6.80
C SER A 35 3.68 10.54 5.77
N GLY A 36 4.13 11.17 4.71
CA GLY A 36 4.96 10.54 3.69
C GLY A 36 5.96 11.54 3.17
N HIS A 37 7.25 11.22 3.26
CA HIS A 37 8.34 12.06 2.80
C HIS A 37 9.54 11.21 2.36
N GLY A 38 9.85 11.27 1.06
CA GLY A 38 10.99 10.56 0.51
C GLY A 38 10.87 9.05 0.72
N ASP A 39 11.77 8.49 1.51
CA ASP A 39 11.86 7.06 1.81
C ASP A 39 11.04 6.61 3.03
N GLU A 40 10.39 7.54 3.72
CA GLU A 40 9.65 7.27 4.94
C GLU A 40 8.15 7.53 4.77
N ALA A 41 7.34 6.72 5.45
CA ALA A 41 5.90 6.93 5.57
C ALA A 41 5.39 6.44 6.93
N SER A 42 4.35 7.08 7.41
CA SER A 42 3.69 6.68 8.64
C SER A 42 2.18 6.85 8.55
N MET A 43 1.47 5.99 9.27
CA MET A 43 0.03 6.06 9.40
C MET A 43 -0.39 5.70 10.82
N LYS A 44 -1.17 6.55 11.45
CA LYS A 44 -1.73 6.34 12.76
C LYS A 44 -3.22 6.62 12.73
N PHE A 45 -4.02 5.78 13.34
CA PHE A 45 -5.46 5.94 13.37
C PHE A 45 -6.09 5.37 14.64
N ASP A 46 -7.27 5.87 14.96
CA ASP A 46 -8.14 5.29 15.98
C ASP A 46 -8.96 4.13 15.41
N THR A 47 -9.65 4.34 14.28
CA THR A 47 -10.30 3.27 13.50
C THR A 47 -9.99 3.42 12.03
N PHE A 48 -9.93 2.30 11.32
CA PHE A 48 -9.68 2.28 9.89
C PHE A 48 -10.36 1.09 9.21
N THR A 49 -10.99 1.36 8.09
CA THR A 49 -11.54 0.32 7.20
C THR A 49 -11.28 0.76 5.76
N GLY A 50 -10.73 -0.13 4.95
CA GLY A 50 -10.49 0.14 3.54
C GLY A 50 -9.04 0.00 3.11
N SER A 51 -8.64 0.82 2.14
CA SER A 51 -7.32 0.79 1.51
C SER A 51 -6.67 2.17 1.50
N TYR A 52 -5.39 2.20 1.79
CA TYR A 52 -4.54 3.40 1.71
C TYR A 52 -3.19 3.04 1.11
N ASN A 53 -2.55 3.98 0.43
CA ASN A 53 -1.22 3.73 -0.12
C ASN A 53 -0.28 4.90 0.08
N PHE A 54 1.01 4.57 0.14
CA PHE A 54 2.11 5.53 0.21
C PHE A 54 3.07 5.30 -0.94
N LYS A 55 3.57 6.38 -1.51
CA LYS A 55 4.67 6.35 -2.47
C LYS A 55 5.99 6.60 -1.74
N LEU A 56 6.90 5.65 -1.79
CA LEU A 56 8.22 5.76 -1.19
C LEU A 56 9.29 5.82 -2.27
N LYS A 57 10.25 6.74 -2.09
CA LYS A 57 11.39 6.89 -2.97
C LYS A 57 12.66 6.84 -2.13
N ARG A 58 13.49 5.83 -2.41
CA ARG A 58 14.76 5.71 -1.70
C ARG A 58 15.80 6.68 -2.24
N ASP A 59 16.64 7.17 -1.34
CA ASP A 59 17.80 7.98 -1.64
C ASP A 59 19.10 7.22 -1.31
N GLY A 60 20.16 7.49 -2.06
CA GLY A 60 21.49 6.93 -1.81
C GLY A 60 21.67 5.49 -2.29
N ASN A 61 22.59 4.78 -1.64
CA ASN A 61 22.93 3.40 -1.99
C ASN A 61 21.85 2.44 -1.55
N PRO A 62 21.36 1.58 -2.47
CA PRO A 62 20.27 0.68 -2.14
C PRO A 62 20.73 -0.47 -1.22
N GLU A 63 19.99 -0.68 -0.14
CA GLU A 63 20.12 -1.85 0.73
C GLU A 63 19.12 -2.94 0.37
N HIS A 64 18.13 -2.62 -0.47
CA HIS A 64 17.05 -3.51 -0.91
C HIS A 64 16.21 -4.04 0.24
N THR A 65 15.99 -3.20 1.25
CA THR A 65 15.22 -3.56 2.44
C THR A 65 14.10 -2.56 2.70
N LEU A 66 13.07 -3.04 3.37
CA LEU A 66 11.99 -2.23 3.90
C LEU A 66 11.92 -2.44 5.40
N ASP A 67 12.11 -1.38 6.16
CA ASP A 67 11.90 -1.40 7.60
C ASP A 67 10.42 -1.15 7.88
N LEU A 68 9.84 -2.01 8.70
CA LEU A 68 8.46 -1.95 9.13
C LEU A 68 8.38 -1.99 10.64
N ASP A 69 7.79 -0.95 11.22
CA ASP A 69 7.37 -0.90 12.61
C ASP A 69 5.84 -0.73 12.64
N ALA A 70 5.14 -1.71 13.16
CA ALA A 70 3.69 -1.73 13.14
C ALA A 70 3.10 -2.31 14.41
N SER A 71 2.02 -1.71 14.87
CA SER A 71 1.19 -2.23 15.95
C SER A 71 -0.29 -2.01 15.63
N LEU A 72 -1.12 -2.94 16.07
CA LEU A 72 -2.55 -2.91 15.86
C LEU A 72 -3.24 -3.53 17.08
N ARG A 73 -4.22 -2.85 17.64
CA ARG A 73 -4.93 -3.40 18.82
C ARG A 73 -5.98 -4.43 18.41
N LYS A 74 -6.74 -4.16 17.38
CA LYS A 74 -7.79 -5.07 16.86
C LYS A 74 -7.86 -5.03 15.35
N GLY A 75 -8.22 -6.15 14.75
CA GLY A 75 -8.38 -6.33 13.32
C GLY A 75 -7.16 -6.93 12.65
N GLU A 76 -7.14 -6.88 11.34
CA GLU A 76 -6.03 -7.33 10.52
C GLU A 76 -5.76 -6.31 9.42
N MET A 77 -4.49 -6.06 9.14
CA MET A 77 -4.05 -5.18 8.07
C MET A 77 -3.07 -5.91 7.17
N ASN A 78 -3.44 -6.05 5.91
CA ASN A 78 -2.53 -6.58 4.89
C ASN A 78 -1.63 -5.47 4.38
N VAL A 79 -0.33 -5.75 4.32
CA VAL A 79 0.69 -4.83 3.80
C VAL A 79 1.23 -5.39 2.50
N TYR A 80 1.07 -4.62 1.43
CA TYR A 80 1.54 -4.98 0.09
C TYR A 80 2.65 -4.04 -0.36
N ILE A 81 3.56 -4.56 -1.18
CA ILE A 81 4.45 -3.74 -2.00
C ILE A 81 3.87 -3.67 -3.42
N GLY A 82 3.91 -2.50 -4.02
CA GLY A 82 3.37 -2.26 -5.36
C GLY A 82 4.36 -1.56 -6.28
N VAL A 83 4.45 -2.05 -7.51
CA VAL A 83 5.22 -1.47 -8.62
C VAL A 83 4.47 -1.71 -9.91
N GLY A 84 4.34 -0.67 -10.74
CA GLY A 84 3.76 -0.80 -12.07
C GLY A 84 2.29 -1.22 -12.12
N GLY A 85 1.51 -0.89 -11.07
CA GLY A 85 0.10 -1.26 -10.97
C GLY A 85 -0.17 -2.65 -10.42
N GLU A 86 0.87 -3.44 -10.16
CA GLU A 86 0.81 -4.76 -9.54
C GLU A 86 1.18 -4.67 -8.06
N LYS A 87 0.67 -5.58 -7.25
CA LYS A 87 0.97 -5.64 -5.82
C LYS A 87 1.23 -7.07 -5.35
N GLU A 88 2.12 -7.19 -4.38
CA GLU A 88 2.49 -8.44 -3.73
C GLU A 88 2.35 -8.29 -2.21
N LEU A 89 1.74 -9.28 -1.57
CA LEU A 89 1.59 -9.30 -0.12
C LEU A 89 2.95 -9.52 0.56
N LEU A 90 3.35 -8.57 1.43
CA LEU A 90 4.55 -8.71 2.26
C LEU A 90 4.24 -9.42 3.57
N LEU A 91 3.24 -8.95 4.29
CA LEU A 91 2.82 -9.55 5.56
C LEU A 91 1.42 -9.06 5.95
N THR A 92 0.86 -9.71 6.96
CA THR A 92 -0.38 -9.30 7.61
C THR A 92 -0.10 -8.96 9.06
N VAL A 93 -0.44 -7.74 9.46
CA VAL A 93 -0.37 -7.29 10.85
C VAL A 93 -1.68 -7.65 11.53
N LYS A 94 -1.61 -8.43 12.60
CA LYS A 94 -2.78 -8.89 13.37
C LYS A 94 -2.93 -8.10 14.67
N GLY A 95 -4.16 -7.89 15.06
CA GLY A 95 -4.50 -7.23 16.32
C GLY A 95 -3.90 -7.92 17.53
N GLY A 96 -3.33 -7.12 18.45
CA GLY A 96 -2.62 -7.60 19.63
C GLY A 96 -1.15 -7.96 19.40
N GLU A 97 -0.66 -7.86 18.17
CA GLU A 97 0.73 -8.13 17.82
C GLU A 97 1.46 -6.83 17.45
N SER A 98 2.76 -6.82 17.68
CA SER A 98 3.67 -5.75 17.27
C SER A 98 4.75 -6.31 16.37
N TYR A 99 5.09 -5.58 15.32
CA TYR A 99 6.10 -5.93 14.34
C TYR A 99 7.16 -4.84 14.31
N ASP A 100 8.41 -5.25 14.40
CA ASP A 100 9.59 -4.41 14.18
C ASP A 100 10.56 -5.26 13.37
N GLU A 101 10.44 -5.17 12.05
CA GLU A 101 11.12 -6.06 11.13
C GLU A 101 11.78 -5.29 9.99
N THR A 102 12.93 -5.81 9.56
CA THR A 102 13.58 -5.42 8.31
C THR A 102 13.33 -6.52 7.28
N ILE A 103 12.59 -6.19 6.23
CA ILE A 103 12.21 -7.12 5.17
C ILE A 103 13.19 -6.97 4.03
N THR A 104 13.86 -8.06 3.64
CA THR A 104 14.66 -8.10 2.43
C THR A 104 13.73 -8.27 1.23
N LEU A 105 13.75 -7.30 0.33
CA LEU A 105 12.92 -7.31 -0.86
C LEU A 105 13.45 -8.27 -1.93
N ALA A 106 12.55 -8.83 -2.73
CA ALA A 106 12.91 -9.69 -3.85
C ALA A 106 13.77 -8.94 -4.88
N LYS A 107 14.61 -9.68 -5.61
CA LYS A 107 15.53 -9.11 -6.62
C LYS A 107 14.83 -8.30 -7.71
N GLU A 108 13.58 -8.59 -7.99
CA GLU A 108 12.77 -7.84 -8.97
C GLU A 108 12.60 -6.37 -8.59
N TYR A 109 12.79 -6.00 -7.32
CA TYR A 109 12.72 -4.62 -6.83
C TYR A 109 14.08 -3.90 -6.76
N ASP A 110 15.17 -4.57 -7.10
CA ASP A 110 16.54 -4.03 -6.94
C ASP A 110 16.78 -2.72 -7.70
N ASN A 111 16.13 -2.55 -8.86
CA ASN A 111 16.27 -1.35 -9.69
C ASN A 111 15.14 -0.33 -9.48
N GLU A 112 14.25 -0.59 -8.56
CA GLU A 112 13.09 0.28 -8.32
C GLU A 112 13.42 1.35 -7.27
N LYS A 113 13.63 2.57 -7.73
CA LYS A 113 13.82 3.72 -6.82
C LYS A 113 12.54 4.10 -6.09
N THR A 114 11.40 3.85 -6.73
CA THR A 114 10.08 4.20 -6.22
C THR A 114 9.23 2.95 -6.09
N ILE A 115 8.67 2.76 -4.91
CA ILE A 115 7.69 1.70 -4.63
C ILE A 115 6.44 2.30 -3.98
N TYR A 116 5.36 1.54 -3.99
CA TYR A 116 4.17 1.84 -3.21
C TYR A 116 4.02 0.84 -2.09
N ILE A 117 3.68 1.33 -0.91
CA ILE A 117 3.21 0.50 0.20
C ILE A 117 1.70 0.65 0.26
N ILE A 118 1.01 -0.46 0.14
CA ILE A 118 -0.45 -0.49 0.13
C ILE A 118 -0.94 -1.21 1.39
N LEU A 119 -1.80 -0.54 2.14
CA LEU A 119 -2.42 -1.07 3.34
C LEU A 119 -3.89 -1.36 3.05
N GLU A 120 -4.30 -2.60 3.25
CA GLU A 120 -5.70 -3.01 3.08
C GLU A 120 -6.18 -3.69 4.36
N SER A 121 -7.22 -3.13 4.96
CA SER A 121 -7.82 -3.72 6.16
C SER A 121 -8.68 -4.93 5.80
N VAL A 122 -8.65 -5.95 6.65
CA VAL A 122 -9.61 -7.03 6.65
C VAL A 122 -10.65 -6.69 7.72
N GLY A 123 -11.76 -6.07 7.29
CA GLY A 123 -12.72 -5.50 8.21
C GLY A 123 -12.21 -4.24 8.91
N LYS A 124 -12.74 -3.97 10.09
CA LYS A 124 -12.41 -2.78 10.87
C LYS A 124 -11.17 -3.01 11.73
N CYS A 125 -10.19 -2.11 11.59
CA CYS A 125 -9.01 -2.05 12.43
C CYS A 125 -9.15 -0.97 13.50
N VAL A 126 -8.58 -1.20 14.67
CA VAL A 126 -8.65 -0.29 15.83
C VAL A 126 -7.26 -0.06 16.42
N ASP A 127 -6.92 1.20 16.69
CA ASP A 127 -5.66 1.67 17.27
C ASP A 127 -4.45 1.11 16.52
N GLY A 128 -4.23 1.62 15.32
CA GLY A 128 -3.10 1.25 14.48
C GLY A 128 -2.01 2.32 14.46
N ASP A 129 -0.76 1.86 14.39
CA ASP A 129 0.42 2.69 14.20
C ASP A 129 1.37 1.94 13.26
N PHE A 130 1.66 2.55 12.10
CA PHE A 130 2.46 1.96 11.04
C PHE A 130 3.54 2.93 10.59
N GLU A 131 4.77 2.47 10.56
CA GLU A 131 5.92 3.22 10.04
C GLU A 131 6.70 2.38 9.05
N PHE A 132 7.11 3.01 7.96
CA PHE A 132 7.84 2.37 6.87
C PHE A 132 9.06 3.20 6.48
N GLU A 133 10.17 2.52 6.19
CA GLU A 133 11.36 3.12 5.61
C GLU A 133 11.90 2.23 4.48
N TYR A 134 12.04 2.81 3.29
CA TYR A 134 12.57 2.13 2.11
C TYR A 134 14.06 2.42 1.96
N ASN A 135 14.89 1.37 2.07
CA ASN A 135 16.35 1.47 2.02
C ASN A 135 16.94 1.00 0.70
#